data_8a3fa82094492558e518721dbf4c085e
#
_entry.id   8a3fa82094492558e518721dbf4c085e
#
_cell.length_a   1.000
_cell.length_b   1.000
_cell.length_c   1.000
_cell.angle_alpha   90.00
_cell.angle_beta   90.00
_cell.angle_gamma   90.00
#
_symmetry.space_group_name_H-M   'P 1'
#
loop_
_entity.id
_entity.type
_entity.pdbx_description
1 polymer ?
#
loop_
_entity_poly.entity_id
_entity_poly.type
_entity_poly.pdbx_seq_one_letter_code
_entity_poly.pdbx_strand_id
1 'polypeptide(L)'
;ERLSGTPRDLSRPARYRAIVNCGKPVRGMTVEVRGEKGQPLPDHHIGKVWCQGTSVMHSYYRDPEATAECMEDGWLDTGDMGYQVDGYLFIVGRAKDMIIINGKNHWPQDIEWAVEQLPGFNHGDIAAFAMETEGGEEVPAVLVHCRVSDPEERRRLHDTIRDKVRSI
;
A
#
# COMPACT_ATOMS: atom_id res chain seq x y z
N GLU A 1 12.78 -2.73 -8.97
CA GLU A 1 13.26 -2.58 -7.58
C GLU A 1 12.16 -2.17 -6.59
N ARG A 2 11.13 -1.41 -7.02
CA ARG A 2 10.00 -1.00 -6.13
C ARG A 2 8.99 -2.13 -5.85
N LEU A 3 9.07 -3.22 -6.58
CA LEU A 3 8.21 -4.40 -6.43
C LEU A 3 8.95 -5.58 -5.76
N SER A 4 10.08 -5.33 -5.11
CA SER A 4 10.85 -6.37 -4.42
C SER A 4 10.96 -6.07 -2.91
N GLY A 5 10.54 -7.01 -2.09
CA GLY A 5 10.71 -7.01 -0.63
C GLY A 5 12.11 -7.44 -0.18
N THR A 6 13.16 -7.09 -0.91
CA THR A 6 14.52 -7.49 -0.58
C THR A 6 15.00 -6.80 0.71
N PRO A 7 15.64 -7.53 1.64
CA PRO A 7 16.27 -6.94 2.81
C PRO A 7 17.30 -5.89 2.40
N ARG A 8 17.29 -4.78 3.11
CA ARG A 8 18.15 -3.65 2.79
C ARG A 8 19.60 -3.91 3.19
N ASP A 9 20.51 -3.55 2.32
CA ASP A 9 21.91 -3.33 2.68
C ASP A 9 22.03 -2.05 3.55
N LEU A 10 22.20 -2.23 4.86
CA LEU A 10 22.29 -1.15 5.84
C LEU A 10 23.55 -0.29 5.67
N SER A 11 24.50 -0.68 4.83
CA SER A 11 25.70 0.10 4.51
C SER A 11 25.39 1.29 3.58
N ARG A 12 24.22 1.34 2.95
CA ARG A 12 23.82 2.41 2.03
C ARG A 12 22.79 3.33 2.65
N PRO A 13 23.00 4.66 2.63
CA PRO A 13 21.97 5.61 3.03
C PRO A 13 20.84 5.58 1.99
N ALA A 14 19.80 4.84 2.23
CA ALA A 14 18.61 4.79 1.39
C ALA A 14 17.36 4.98 2.25
N ARG A 15 16.29 5.48 1.66
CA ARG A 15 14.99 5.56 2.30
C ARG A 15 14.47 4.13 2.52
N TYR A 16 13.98 3.82 3.70
CA TYR A 16 13.36 2.55 4.02
C TYR A 16 12.11 2.77 4.84
N ARG A 17 11.15 1.90 4.68
CA ARG A 17 9.96 1.80 5.50
C ARG A 17 10.00 0.47 6.25
N ALA A 18 9.68 0.49 7.52
CA ALA A 18 9.43 -0.72 8.28
C ALA A 18 8.06 -1.28 7.88
N ILE A 19 8.00 -2.55 7.51
CA ILE A 19 6.76 -3.26 7.18
C ILE A 19 6.54 -4.31 8.25
N VAL A 20 5.31 -4.36 8.78
CA VAL A 20 4.97 -5.30 9.85
C VAL A 20 4.93 -6.72 9.32
N ASN A 21 5.52 -7.66 10.06
CA ASN A 21 5.39 -9.08 9.81
C ASN A 21 4.02 -9.56 10.30
N CYS A 22 3.16 -9.99 9.38
CA CYS A 22 1.81 -10.47 9.69
C CYS A 22 1.79 -11.94 10.15
N GLY A 23 2.93 -12.61 10.21
CA GLY A 23 3.03 -14.01 10.61
C GLY A 23 2.87 -14.99 9.46
N LYS A 24 2.69 -16.27 9.81
CA LYS A 24 2.41 -17.38 8.87
C LYS A 24 0.93 -17.70 8.88
N PRO A 25 0.40 -18.26 7.78
CA PRO A 25 -0.97 -18.73 7.73
C PRO A 25 -1.26 -19.73 8.86
N VAL A 26 -2.43 -19.61 9.46
CA VAL A 26 -2.88 -20.58 10.49
C VAL A 26 -3.20 -21.93 9.85
N ARG A 27 -3.26 -22.99 10.66
CA ARG A 27 -3.57 -24.35 10.18
C ARG A 27 -4.91 -24.37 9.44
N GLY A 28 -4.93 -24.95 8.23
CA GLY A 28 -6.11 -25.03 7.37
C GLY A 28 -6.32 -23.81 6.46
N MET A 29 -5.38 -22.86 6.50
CA MET A 29 -5.33 -21.72 5.58
C MET A 29 -4.08 -21.78 4.71
N THR A 30 -4.23 -21.39 3.47
CA THR A 30 -3.12 -21.18 2.52
C THR A 30 -3.15 -19.72 2.06
N VAL A 31 -1.98 -19.12 1.94
CA VAL A 31 -1.80 -17.75 1.40
C VAL A 31 -0.79 -17.84 0.27
N GLU A 32 -1.13 -17.22 -0.85
CA GLU A 32 -0.24 -17.05 -1.99
C GLU A 32 -0.12 -15.57 -2.34
N VAL A 33 1.05 -15.19 -2.81
CA VAL A 33 1.26 -13.90 -3.47
C VAL A 33 1.34 -14.17 -4.96
N ARG A 34 0.44 -13.57 -5.74
CA ARG A 34 0.31 -13.83 -7.18
C ARG A 34 0.65 -12.60 -8.01
N GLY A 35 1.28 -12.84 -9.15
CA GLY A 35 1.57 -11.82 -10.16
C GLY A 35 0.33 -11.50 -11.02
N GLU A 36 0.51 -10.57 -11.95
CA GLU A 36 -0.56 -10.10 -12.86
C GLU A 36 -1.22 -11.20 -13.70
N LYS A 37 -0.49 -12.29 -13.97
CA LYS A 37 -0.99 -13.44 -14.75
C LYS A 37 -1.57 -14.55 -13.86
N GLY A 38 -1.78 -14.28 -12.56
CA GLY A 38 -2.30 -15.25 -11.60
C GLY A 38 -1.28 -16.30 -11.10
N GLN A 39 -0.04 -16.28 -11.59
CA GLN A 39 1.00 -17.22 -11.16
C GLN A 39 1.51 -16.88 -9.75
N PRO A 40 1.80 -17.87 -8.89
CA PRO A 40 2.49 -17.65 -7.64
C PRO A 40 3.86 -16.99 -7.85
N LEU A 41 4.19 -16.05 -7.00
CA LEU A 41 5.47 -15.34 -7.03
C LEU A 41 6.44 -15.94 -6.00
N PRO A 42 7.75 -15.92 -6.28
CA PRO A 42 8.75 -16.31 -5.31
C PRO A 42 8.86 -15.28 -4.18
N ASP A 43 9.52 -15.65 -3.08
CA ASP A 43 9.80 -14.76 -1.96
C ASP A 43 10.41 -13.44 -2.42
N HIS A 44 10.16 -12.38 -1.66
CA HIS A 44 10.61 -11.00 -1.93
C HIS A 44 9.99 -10.32 -3.15
N HIS A 45 8.98 -10.93 -3.80
CA HIS A 45 8.25 -10.31 -4.90
C HIS A 45 6.87 -9.83 -4.44
N ILE A 46 6.56 -8.58 -4.74
CA ILE A 46 5.27 -7.98 -4.40
C ILE A 46 4.24 -8.35 -5.46
N GLY A 47 3.09 -8.83 -5.02
CA GLY A 47 1.93 -9.17 -5.84
C GLY A 47 0.65 -9.13 -5.05
N LYS A 48 -0.45 -9.53 -5.68
CA LYS A 48 -1.75 -9.64 -5.04
C LYS A 48 -1.77 -10.79 -4.04
N VAL A 49 -2.32 -10.54 -2.85
CA VAL A 49 -2.43 -11.53 -1.80
C VAL A 49 -3.75 -12.30 -1.97
N TRP A 50 -3.63 -13.60 -2.14
CA TRP A 50 -4.73 -14.54 -2.25
C TRP A 50 -4.75 -15.49 -1.07
N CYS A 51 -5.93 -15.85 -0.60
CA CYS A 51 -6.06 -16.84 0.47
C CYS A 51 -7.14 -17.88 0.16
N GLN A 52 -6.91 -19.12 0.65
CA GLN A 52 -7.82 -20.24 0.55
C GLN A 52 -7.83 -21.00 1.87
N GLY A 53 -8.97 -21.54 2.26
CA GLY A 53 -9.09 -22.40 3.43
C GLY A 53 -10.46 -22.36 4.07
N THR A 54 -10.59 -23.09 5.17
CA THR A 54 -11.86 -23.32 5.84
C THR A 54 -12.45 -22.09 6.52
N SER A 55 -11.66 -21.04 6.71
CA SER A 55 -12.09 -19.79 7.34
C SER A 55 -12.39 -18.68 6.31
N VAL A 56 -12.21 -18.97 5.02
CA VAL A 56 -12.55 -18.02 3.95
C VAL A 56 -14.07 -18.04 3.75
N MET A 57 -14.66 -16.86 3.54
CA MET A 57 -16.08 -16.75 3.19
C MET A 57 -16.40 -17.51 1.91
N HIS A 58 -17.63 -17.99 1.78
CA HIS A 58 -18.10 -18.61 0.54
C HIS A 58 -18.64 -17.58 -0.45
N SER A 59 -19.25 -16.51 0.04
CA SER A 59 -19.83 -15.46 -0.81
C SER A 59 -20.16 -14.21 0.01
N TYR A 60 -20.34 -13.08 -0.65
CA TYR A 60 -21.05 -11.94 -0.10
C TYR A 60 -22.56 -12.21 -0.06
N TYR A 61 -23.22 -11.77 1.01
CA TYR A 61 -24.64 -12.00 1.19
C TYR A 61 -25.48 -11.30 0.13
N ARG A 62 -26.21 -12.07 -0.67
CA ARG A 62 -27.08 -11.61 -1.78
C ARG A 62 -26.36 -10.73 -2.82
N ASP A 63 -25.05 -10.88 -2.97
CA ASP A 63 -24.23 -10.14 -3.93
C ASP A 63 -23.33 -11.11 -4.70
N PRO A 64 -23.88 -11.76 -5.75
CA PRO A 64 -23.11 -12.69 -6.57
C PRO A 64 -22.08 -11.97 -7.44
N GLU A 65 -22.30 -10.71 -7.81
CA GLU A 65 -21.38 -9.93 -8.64
C GLU A 65 -20.10 -9.62 -7.86
N ALA A 66 -20.22 -9.00 -6.67
CA ALA A 66 -19.07 -8.75 -5.80
C ALA A 66 -18.36 -10.06 -5.38
N THR A 67 -19.11 -11.17 -5.27
CA THR A 67 -18.50 -12.48 -4.99
C THR A 67 -17.66 -12.94 -6.17
N ALA A 68 -18.16 -12.85 -7.39
CA ALA A 68 -17.42 -13.26 -8.58
C ALA A 68 -16.17 -12.39 -8.85
N GLU A 69 -16.18 -11.13 -8.44
CA GLU A 69 -15.04 -10.23 -8.58
C GLU A 69 -13.84 -10.61 -7.69
N CYS A 70 -14.09 -11.24 -6.54
CA CYS A 70 -13.03 -11.54 -5.58
C CYS A 70 -12.77 -13.04 -5.35
N MET A 71 -13.61 -13.93 -5.89
CA MET A 71 -13.49 -15.39 -5.69
C MET A 71 -13.20 -16.09 -7.00
N GLU A 72 -12.11 -16.85 -7.05
CA GLU A 72 -11.71 -17.67 -8.20
C GLU A 72 -11.25 -19.05 -7.70
N ASP A 73 -11.89 -20.13 -8.14
CA ASP A 73 -11.53 -21.53 -7.82
C ASP A 73 -11.33 -21.80 -6.31
N GLY A 74 -12.14 -21.16 -5.47
CA GLY A 74 -12.07 -21.30 -4.01
C GLY A 74 -10.97 -20.45 -3.36
N TRP A 75 -10.31 -19.60 -4.12
CA TRP A 75 -9.38 -18.58 -3.64
C TRP A 75 -10.07 -17.23 -3.55
N LEU A 76 -9.76 -16.49 -2.49
CA LEU A 76 -10.18 -15.11 -2.29
C LEU A 76 -9.03 -14.17 -2.65
N ASP A 77 -9.25 -13.27 -3.63
CA ASP A 77 -8.44 -12.06 -3.80
C ASP A 77 -8.75 -11.11 -2.64
N THR A 78 -7.80 -10.89 -1.75
CA THR A 78 -8.01 -10.03 -0.57
C THR A 78 -8.07 -8.55 -0.94
N GLY A 79 -7.66 -8.19 -2.15
CA GLY A 79 -7.44 -6.80 -2.59
C GLY A 79 -6.18 -6.16 -2.00
N ASP A 80 -5.42 -6.90 -1.20
CA ASP A 80 -4.17 -6.42 -0.63
C ASP A 80 -2.97 -6.80 -1.53
N MET A 81 -1.95 -5.98 -1.47
CA MET A 81 -0.66 -6.24 -2.08
C MET A 81 0.37 -6.57 -1.00
N GLY A 82 1.18 -7.57 -1.23
CA GLY A 82 2.15 -8.05 -0.25
C GLY A 82 3.25 -8.89 -0.87
N TYR A 83 4.13 -9.39 -0.02
CA TYR A 83 5.17 -10.36 -0.37
C TYR A 83 5.36 -11.36 0.77
N GLN A 84 5.99 -12.48 0.46
CA GLN A 84 6.36 -13.49 1.46
C GLN A 84 7.88 -13.56 1.61
N VAL A 85 8.33 -13.97 2.81
CA VAL A 85 9.71 -14.36 3.10
C VAL A 85 9.67 -15.51 4.09
N ASP A 86 10.20 -16.67 3.72
CA ASP A 86 10.21 -17.89 4.52
C ASP A 86 8.81 -18.27 5.05
N GLY A 87 7.77 -18.00 4.25
CA GLY A 87 6.36 -18.24 4.56
C GLY A 87 5.72 -17.20 5.51
N TYR A 88 6.43 -16.14 5.89
CA TYR A 88 5.86 -14.99 6.59
C TYR A 88 5.31 -13.98 5.59
N LEU A 89 4.11 -13.47 5.86
CA LEU A 89 3.43 -12.49 5.03
C LEU A 89 3.74 -11.06 5.49
N PHE A 90 3.93 -10.18 4.52
CA PHE A 90 4.13 -8.74 4.70
C PHE A 90 3.18 -8.00 3.76
N ILE A 91 2.28 -7.17 4.30
CA ILE A 91 1.34 -6.36 3.52
C ILE A 91 1.97 -4.99 3.28
N VAL A 92 1.96 -4.53 2.02
CA VAL A 92 2.53 -3.24 1.60
C VAL A 92 1.47 -2.17 1.35
N GLY A 93 0.24 -2.56 1.04
CA GLY A 93 -0.89 -1.67 0.80
C GLY A 93 -2.05 -2.38 0.13
N ARG A 94 -3.05 -1.63 -0.32
CA ARG A 94 -4.18 -2.16 -1.10
C ARG A 94 -3.99 -1.87 -2.58
N ALA A 95 -4.34 -2.83 -3.42
CA ALA A 95 -4.19 -2.71 -4.88
C ALA A 95 -4.92 -1.48 -5.43
N LYS A 96 -6.16 -1.25 -4.95
CA LYS A 96 -7.01 -0.13 -5.39
C LYS A 96 -6.57 1.25 -4.88
N ASP A 97 -5.73 1.30 -3.85
CA ASP A 97 -5.29 2.56 -3.26
C ASP A 97 -3.96 3.04 -3.88
N MET A 98 -3.39 2.25 -4.78
CA MET A 98 -2.14 2.60 -5.47
C MET A 98 -2.33 3.86 -6.34
N ILE A 99 -1.48 4.84 -6.15
CA ILE A 99 -1.48 6.10 -6.88
C ILE A 99 -0.54 5.98 -8.08
N ILE A 100 -1.04 6.22 -9.29
CA ILE A 100 -0.24 6.14 -10.52
C ILE A 100 0.08 7.56 -10.99
N ILE A 101 1.36 7.94 -10.94
CA ILE A 101 1.84 9.26 -11.37
C ILE A 101 2.89 9.08 -12.46
N ASN A 102 2.64 9.62 -13.65
CA ASN A 102 3.55 9.52 -14.79
C ASN A 102 3.97 8.07 -15.09
N GLY A 103 3.04 7.12 -14.98
CA GLY A 103 3.29 5.70 -15.20
C GLY A 103 4.11 5.00 -14.10
N LYS A 104 4.29 5.62 -12.96
CA LYS A 104 4.95 5.04 -11.78
C LYS A 104 3.95 4.80 -10.66
N ASN A 105 4.04 3.62 -10.05
CA ASN A 105 3.23 3.23 -8.92
C ASN A 105 3.79 3.81 -7.62
N HIS A 106 2.95 4.52 -6.87
CA HIS A 106 3.26 5.07 -5.56
C HIS A 106 2.28 4.54 -4.53
N TRP A 107 2.79 3.97 -3.46
CA TRP A 107 1.96 3.57 -2.33
C TRP A 107 1.61 4.80 -1.49
N PRO A 108 0.34 5.03 -1.15
CA PRO A 108 -0.05 6.10 -0.23
C PRO A 108 0.81 6.15 1.03
N GLN A 109 1.06 4.97 1.62
CA GLN A 109 1.85 4.81 2.83
C GLN A 109 3.32 5.27 2.67
N ASP A 110 3.90 5.21 1.48
CA ASP A 110 5.25 5.72 1.23
C ASP A 110 5.28 7.25 1.23
N ILE A 111 4.22 7.87 0.69
CA ILE A 111 4.03 9.32 0.71
C ILE A 111 3.76 9.79 2.14
N GLU A 112 2.81 9.15 2.83
CA GLU A 112 2.44 9.43 4.22
C GLU A 112 3.66 9.37 5.13
N TRP A 113 4.38 8.24 5.11
CA TRP A 113 5.58 8.06 5.89
C TRP A 113 6.65 9.12 5.59
N ALA A 114 6.86 9.48 4.32
CA ALA A 114 7.85 10.47 3.95
C ALA A 114 7.52 11.87 4.47
N VAL A 115 6.23 12.24 4.52
CA VAL A 115 5.77 13.52 5.07
C VAL A 115 5.80 13.50 6.60
N GLU A 116 5.44 12.40 7.24
CA GLU A 116 5.51 12.21 8.70
C GLU A 116 6.93 12.35 9.27
N GLN A 117 7.98 12.17 8.43
CA GLN A 117 9.37 12.44 8.86
C GLN A 117 9.70 13.93 8.98
N LEU A 118 8.82 14.82 8.55
CA LEU A 118 8.99 16.26 8.76
C LEU A 118 8.69 16.62 10.23
N PRO A 119 9.40 17.61 10.80
CA PRO A 119 9.14 18.03 12.17
C PRO A 119 7.69 18.47 12.40
N GLY A 120 7.10 18.07 13.51
CA GLY A 120 5.76 18.51 13.95
C GLY A 120 4.62 17.58 13.56
N PHE A 121 4.89 16.46 12.87
CA PHE A 121 3.91 15.43 12.57
C PHE A 121 4.09 14.18 13.42
N ASN A 122 2.97 13.52 13.70
CA ASN A 122 2.91 12.19 14.31
C ASN A 122 2.41 11.17 13.28
N HIS A 123 2.58 9.90 13.61
CA HIS A 123 1.98 8.83 12.82
C HIS A 123 0.44 8.97 12.77
N GLY A 124 -0.11 8.95 11.55
CA GLY A 124 -1.54 9.12 11.30
C GLY A 124 -2.01 10.56 11.10
N ASP A 125 -1.12 11.56 11.17
CA ASP A 125 -1.46 12.95 10.85
C ASP A 125 -1.57 13.21 9.33
N ILE A 126 -1.15 12.24 8.50
CA ILE A 126 -1.09 12.36 7.04
C ILE A 126 -1.92 11.25 6.40
N ALA A 127 -2.72 11.60 5.40
CA ALA A 127 -3.38 10.65 4.51
C ALA A 127 -3.11 11.03 3.06
N ALA A 128 -2.61 10.08 2.27
CA ALA A 128 -2.36 10.25 0.85
C ALA A 128 -3.34 9.41 0.02
N PHE A 129 -3.82 9.93 -1.09
CA PHE A 129 -4.75 9.25 -1.99
C PHE A 129 -4.67 9.83 -3.40
N ALA A 130 -5.20 9.09 -4.38
CA ALA A 130 -5.43 9.62 -5.72
C ALA A 130 -6.72 10.46 -5.73
N MET A 131 -6.69 11.60 -6.38
CA MET A 131 -7.85 12.45 -6.60
C MET A 131 -7.99 12.68 -8.11
N GLU A 132 -9.18 12.48 -8.64
CA GLU A 132 -9.49 12.79 -10.02
C GLU A 132 -9.78 14.29 -10.18
N THR A 133 -9.11 14.93 -11.13
CA THR A 133 -9.37 16.33 -11.49
C THR A 133 -10.61 16.43 -12.39
N GLU A 134 -11.14 17.63 -12.57
CA GLU A 134 -12.25 17.90 -13.52
C GLU A 134 -11.93 17.45 -14.97
N GLY A 135 -10.65 17.33 -15.30
CA GLY A 135 -10.18 16.85 -16.60
C GLY A 135 -10.03 15.33 -16.70
N GLY A 136 -10.36 14.55 -15.65
CA GLY A 136 -10.22 13.10 -15.62
C GLY A 136 -8.78 12.60 -15.39
N GLU A 137 -7.88 13.50 -14.99
CA GLU A 137 -6.50 13.15 -14.66
C GLU A 137 -6.37 12.83 -13.18
N GLU A 138 -5.76 11.69 -12.85
CA GLU A 138 -5.42 11.36 -11.46
C GLU A 138 -4.21 12.14 -10.98
N VAL A 139 -4.36 12.82 -9.84
CA VAL A 139 -3.30 13.55 -9.17
C VAL A 139 -3.17 13.08 -7.71
N PRO A 140 -1.96 13.07 -7.15
CA PRO A 140 -1.78 12.77 -5.74
C PRO A 140 -2.33 13.91 -4.89
N ALA A 141 -3.16 13.57 -3.93
CA ALA A 141 -3.64 14.47 -2.89
C ALA A 141 -3.10 14.03 -1.53
N VAL A 142 -2.79 15.00 -0.68
CA VAL A 142 -2.32 14.74 0.68
C VAL A 142 -3.16 15.57 1.64
N LEU A 143 -3.90 14.89 2.51
CA LEU A 143 -4.61 15.51 3.61
C LEU A 143 -3.71 15.54 4.83
N VAL A 144 -3.65 16.68 5.50
CA VAL A 144 -2.75 16.92 6.62
C VAL A 144 -3.52 17.41 7.84
N HIS A 145 -3.42 16.68 8.95
CA HIS A 145 -3.87 17.16 10.25
C HIS A 145 -2.84 18.16 10.79
N CYS A 146 -3.13 19.46 10.65
CA CYS A 146 -2.22 20.53 10.99
C CYS A 146 -2.76 21.36 12.15
N ARG A 147 -1.94 21.59 13.18
CA ARG A 147 -2.26 22.42 14.36
C ARG A 147 -1.75 23.85 14.24
N VAL A 148 -1.12 24.19 13.12
CA VAL A 148 -0.57 25.53 12.86
C VAL A 148 -1.71 26.50 12.55
N SER A 149 -1.83 27.57 13.34
CA SER A 149 -2.87 28.60 13.18
C SER A 149 -2.40 29.79 12.37
N ASP A 150 -1.11 30.11 12.40
CA ASP A 150 -0.52 31.23 11.68
C ASP A 150 -0.55 30.99 10.16
N PRO A 151 -1.11 31.93 9.36
CA PRO A 151 -1.24 31.76 7.91
C PRO A 151 0.09 31.68 7.16
N GLU A 152 1.13 32.39 7.62
CA GLU A 152 2.43 32.36 6.96
C GLU A 152 3.17 31.05 7.26
N GLU A 153 3.12 30.61 8.51
CA GLU A 153 3.68 29.34 8.92
C GLU A 153 2.98 28.17 8.19
N ARG A 154 1.65 28.22 8.06
CA ARG A 154 0.88 27.26 7.30
C ARG A 154 1.29 27.21 5.82
N ARG A 155 1.54 28.35 5.20
CA ARG A 155 2.02 28.42 3.81
C ARG A 155 3.40 27.82 3.66
N ARG A 156 4.33 28.10 4.57
CA ARG A 156 5.67 27.50 4.59
C ARG A 156 5.61 25.98 4.75
N LEU A 157 4.75 25.50 5.64
CA LEU A 157 4.52 24.08 5.85
C LEU A 157 3.97 23.41 4.59
N HIS A 158 2.96 24.01 3.94
CA HIS A 158 2.42 23.54 2.67
C HIS A 158 3.51 23.40 1.60
N ASP A 159 4.37 24.40 1.44
CA ASP A 159 5.44 24.38 0.46
C ASP A 159 6.46 23.28 0.78
N THR A 160 6.81 23.11 2.06
CA THR A 160 7.70 22.04 2.52
C THR A 160 7.14 20.65 2.23
N ILE A 161 5.85 20.43 2.49
CA ILE A 161 5.17 19.15 2.22
C ILE A 161 5.14 18.90 0.71
N ARG A 162 4.73 19.88 -0.08
CA ARG A 162 4.68 19.79 -1.54
C ARG A 162 6.04 19.40 -2.14
N ASP A 163 7.11 20.04 -1.70
CA ASP A 163 8.46 19.76 -2.17
C ASP A 163 8.92 18.36 -1.72
N LYS A 164 8.52 17.93 -0.52
CA LYS A 164 8.78 16.57 -0.03
C LYS A 164 8.09 15.53 -0.89
N VAL A 165 6.81 15.70 -1.19
CA VAL A 165 6.02 14.79 -2.05
C VAL A 165 6.60 14.73 -3.46
N ARG A 166 7.00 15.87 -4.05
CA ARG A 166 7.63 15.91 -5.38
C ARG A 166 8.98 15.20 -5.45
N SER A 167 9.63 15.01 -4.31
CA SER A 167 10.94 14.34 -4.22
C SER A 167 10.85 12.81 -4.12
N ILE A 168 9.64 12.24 -4.05
CA ILE A 168 9.37 10.80 -3.98
C ILE A 168 9.25 10.21 -5.37
#